data_ca3eaf0c08481029728aaabd205ecb26
#
_entry.id   ca3eaf0c08481029728aaabd205ecb26
#
_cell.length_a   1.000
_cell.length_b   1.000
_cell.length_c   1.000
_cell.angle_alpha   90.00
_cell.angle_beta   90.00
_cell.angle_gamma   90.00
#
_symmetry.space_group_name_H-M   'P 1'
#
loop_
_entity.id
_entity.type
_entity.pdbx_description
1 polymer ?
#
loop_
_entity_poly.entity_id
_entity_poly.type
_entity_poly.pdbx_seq_one_letter_code
_entity_poly.pdbx_strand_id
1 'polypeptide(L)'
;MLDIIRLYDSKTKKAVARGILEALPEWFGIAEAREEYIAQSAAEPFWCAYDGDKPIGFLYIHQTGDATLELYAMGVLKEYHRLGAGKALFAAAYEYARANGYCFIQVKTVQMGKYADYDKTNLFYKSLGFREFELFPTLWDERNPCQIYVRAVK
;
A
#
# COMPACT_ATOMS: atom_id res chain seq x y z
N MET A 1 16.72 -6.11 12.53
CA MET A 1 16.44 -6.63 11.17
C MET A 1 14.93 -6.83 11.01
N LEU A 2 14.38 -6.43 9.89
CA LEU A 2 12.95 -6.56 9.63
C LEU A 2 12.66 -7.87 8.88
N ASP A 3 11.62 -8.58 9.32
CA ASP A 3 11.14 -9.78 8.66
C ASP A 3 9.86 -9.49 7.91
N ILE A 4 9.77 -9.90 6.66
CA ILE A 4 8.57 -9.76 5.85
C ILE A 4 7.86 -11.12 5.82
N ILE A 5 6.68 -11.17 6.43
CA ILE A 5 5.93 -12.41 6.59
C ILE A 5 4.58 -12.28 5.90
N ARG A 6 4.22 -13.26 5.08
CA ARG A 6 2.88 -13.31 4.53
C ARG A 6 1.90 -13.81 5.59
N LEU A 7 0.80 -13.08 5.78
CA LEU A 7 -0.24 -13.45 6.74
C LEU A 7 -1.46 -14.02 6.02
N TYR A 8 -2.04 -15.06 6.59
CA TYR A 8 -3.22 -15.75 6.03
C TYR A 8 -4.43 -15.65 6.93
N ASP A 9 -4.24 -15.51 8.23
CA ASP A 9 -5.32 -15.44 9.20
C ASP A 9 -6.04 -14.09 9.16
N SER A 10 -7.35 -14.11 8.94
CA SER A 10 -8.17 -12.91 8.79
C SER A 10 -8.12 -11.99 10.01
N LYS A 11 -8.13 -12.55 11.20
CA LYS A 11 -8.10 -11.76 12.44
C LYS A 11 -6.75 -11.05 12.61
N THR A 12 -5.67 -11.76 12.33
CA THR A 12 -4.32 -11.21 12.42
C THR A 12 -4.12 -10.09 11.40
N LYS A 13 -4.56 -10.31 10.15
CA LYS A 13 -4.50 -9.27 9.10
C LYS A 13 -5.22 -7.99 9.54
N LYS A 14 -6.46 -8.12 10.03
CA LYS A 14 -7.25 -6.96 10.47
C LYS A 14 -6.61 -6.27 11.66
N ALA A 15 -6.08 -7.01 12.63
CA ALA A 15 -5.41 -6.43 13.79
C ALA A 15 -4.17 -5.65 13.40
N VAL A 16 -3.34 -6.19 12.49
CA VAL A 16 -2.15 -5.51 11.98
C VAL A 16 -2.54 -4.25 11.22
N ALA A 17 -3.48 -4.35 10.29
CA ALA A 17 -3.94 -3.20 9.51
C ALA A 17 -4.48 -2.11 10.42
N ARG A 18 -5.33 -2.43 11.39
CA ARG A 18 -5.90 -1.46 12.33
C ARG A 18 -4.82 -0.74 13.12
N GLY A 19 -3.91 -1.49 13.72
CA GLY A 19 -2.86 -0.89 14.55
C GLY A 19 -2.00 0.09 13.79
N ILE A 20 -1.67 -0.24 12.54
CA ILE A 20 -0.81 0.62 11.72
C ILE A 20 -1.60 1.80 11.14
N LEU A 21 -2.79 1.57 10.59
CA LEU A 21 -3.59 2.64 9.99
C LEU A 21 -4.02 3.70 11.03
N GLU A 22 -4.38 3.27 12.23
CA GLU A 22 -4.74 4.21 13.31
C GLU A 22 -3.55 5.04 13.79
N ALA A 23 -2.33 4.54 13.60
CA ALA A 23 -1.10 5.25 13.94
C ALA A 23 -0.65 6.24 12.85
N LEU A 24 -1.33 6.27 11.71
CA LEU A 24 -0.99 7.08 10.54
C LEU A 24 -2.15 8.02 10.12
N PRO A 25 -2.64 8.89 11.03
CA PRO A 25 -3.80 9.73 10.71
C PRO A 25 -3.55 10.73 9.58
N GLU A 26 -2.30 11.06 9.29
CA GLU A 26 -1.93 11.97 8.21
C GLU A 26 -2.33 11.42 6.83
N TRP A 27 -2.31 10.10 6.65
CA TRP A 27 -2.69 9.43 5.41
C TRP A 27 -4.06 8.77 5.48
N PHE A 28 -4.47 8.33 6.68
CA PHE A 28 -5.69 7.53 6.89
C PHE A 28 -6.59 8.17 7.96
N GLY A 29 -6.81 9.47 7.83
CA GLY A 29 -7.55 10.24 8.83
C GLY A 29 -9.08 10.11 8.75
N ILE A 30 -9.62 9.57 7.65
CA ILE A 30 -11.06 9.39 7.48
C ILE A 30 -11.46 8.03 8.03
N ALA A 31 -12.20 8.03 9.15
CA ALA A 31 -12.53 6.80 9.87
C ALA A 31 -13.27 5.76 9.01
N GLU A 32 -14.25 6.19 8.21
CA GLU A 32 -15.02 5.28 7.36
C GLU A 32 -14.13 4.60 6.32
N ALA A 33 -13.26 5.36 5.65
CA ALA A 33 -12.32 4.82 4.67
C ALA A 33 -11.34 3.85 5.34
N ARG A 34 -10.85 4.21 6.52
CA ARG A 34 -9.94 3.36 7.29
C ARG A 34 -10.59 2.02 7.65
N GLU A 35 -11.86 2.04 8.09
CA GLU A 35 -12.59 0.80 8.41
C GLU A 35 -12.80 -0.07 7.19
N GLU A 36 -13.01 0.51 6.01
CA GLU A 36 -13.11 -0.23 4.75
C GLU A 36 -11.79 -0.93 4.42
N TYR A 37 -10.65 -0.25 4.57
CA TYR A 37 -9.34 -0.86 4.36
C TYR A 37 -9.09 -2.03 5.30
N ILE A 38 -9.49 -1.88 6.57
CA ILE A 38 -9.34 -2.95 7.57
C ILE A 38 -10.20 -4.15 7.20
N ALA A 39 -11.46 -3.94 6.86
CA ALA A 39 -12.37 -5.02 6.47
C ALA A 39 -11.90 -5.74 5.22
N GLN A 40 -11.47 -5.00 4.20
CA GLN A 40 -11.00 -5.55 2.93
C GLN A 40 -9.75 -6.40 3.11
N SER A 41 -8.89 -6.08 4.05
CA SER A 41 -7.63 -6.79 4.29
C SER A 41 -7.82 -8.28 4.56
N ALA A 42 -8.96 -8.67 5.13
CA ALA A 42 -9.22 -10.05 5.54
C ALA A 42 -9.20 -11.04 4.37
N ALA A 43 -9.61 -10.60 3.19
CA ALA A 43 -9.77 -11.47 2.01
C ALA A 43 -8.59 -11.42 1.03
N GLU A 44 -7.64 -10.53 1.25
CA GLU A 44 -6.60 -10.23 0.25
C GLU A 44 -5.24 -10.83 0.61
N PRO A 45 -4.37 -11.06 -0.39
CA PRO A 45 -2.97 -11.39 -0.12
C PRO A 45 -2.30 -10.25 0.66
N PHE A 46 -1.68 -10.58 1.77
CA PHE A 46 -1.26 -9.62 2.79
C PHE A 46 0.12 -9.96 3.32
N TRP A 47 1.00 -8.94 3.42
CA TRP A 47 2.33 -9.08 4.00
C TRP A 47 2.50 -8.11 5.14
N CYS A 48 3.18 -8.56 6.19
CA CYS A 48 3.50 -7.74 7.35
C CYS A 48 5.01 -7.68 7.55
N ALA A 49 5.51 -6.49 7.85
CA ALA A 49 6.88 -6.30 8.27
C ALA A 49 6.93 -6.31 9.80
N TYR A 50 7.78 -7.16 10.35
CA TYR A 50 7.97 -7.31 11.79
C TYR A 50 9.35 -6.85 12.21
N ASP A 51 9.40 -6.16 13.34
CA ASP A 51 10.63 -5.92 14.09
C ASP A 51 10.53 -6.79 15.34
N GLY A 52 11.19 -7.97 15.32
CA GLY A 52 10.95 -9.00 16.31
C GLY A 52 9.49 -9.46 16.26
N ASP A 53 8.76 -9.29 17.35
CA ASP A 53 7.34 -9.64 17.43
C ASP A 53 6.41 -8.45 17.14
N LYS A 54 6.97 -7.28 16.86
CA LYS A 54 6.19 -6.06 16.66
C LYS A 54 5.87 -5.86 15.19
N PRO A 55 4.58 -5.81 14.79
CA PRO A 55 4.21 -5.41 13.44
C PRO A 55 4.49 -3.92 13.25
N ILE A 56 5.28 -3.57 12.25
CA ILE A 56 5.68 -2.19 12.00
C ILE A 56 5.26 -1.67 10.63
N GLY A 57 4.75 -2.54 9.79
CA GLY A 57 4.26 -2.16 8.47
C GLY A 57 3.46 -3.29 7.83
N PHE A 58 2.65 -2.94 6.84
CA PHE A 58 1.92 -3.92 6.07
C PHE A 58 1.69 -3.43 4.65
N LEU A 59 1.36 -4.38 3.79
CA LEU A 59 0.91 -4.12 2.43
C LEU A 59 -0.03 -5.24 2.03
N TYR A 60 -1.16 -4.88 1.41
CA TYR A 60 -1.98 -5.91 0.76
C TYR A 60 -2.42 -5.45 -0.62
N ILE A 61 -2.73 -6.42 -1.46
CA ILE A 61 -3.04 -6.21 -2.86
C ILE A 61 -4.45 -6.69 -3.17
N HIS A 62 -5.00 -6.15 -4.25
CA HIS A 62 -6.33 -6.51 -4.75
C HIS A 62 -6.26 -6.68 -6.27
N GLN A 63 -6.85 -7.74 -6.79
CA GLN A 63 -6.91 -7.93 -8.23
C GLN A 63 -7.97 -7.00 -8.83
N THR A 64 -7.56 -6.17 -9.77
CA THR A 64 -8.45 -5.21 -10.44
C THR A 64 -8.80 -5.61 -11.87
N GLY A 65 -8.09 -6.58 -12.43
CA GLY A 65 -8.33 -7.13 -13.75
C GLY A 65 -7.53 -8.40 -13.94
N ASP A 66 -7.71 -9.09 -15.07
CA ASP A 66 -7.01 -10.36 -15.32
C ASP A 66 -5.48 -10.22 -15.30
N ALA A 67 -4.98 -9.05 -15.70
CA ALA A 67 -3.55 -8.80 -15.83
C ALA A 67 -2.98 -7.90 -14.72
N THR A 68 -3.81 -7.37 -13.82
CA THR A 68 -3.41 -6.25 -12.96
C THR A 68 -3.76 -6.47 -11.49
N LEU A 69 -2.79 -6.19 -10.64
CA LEU A 69 -2.99 -6.05 -9.20
C LEU A 69 -2.89 -4.59 -8.80
N GLU A 70 -3.61 -4.21 -7.75
CA GLU A 70 -3.47 -2.90 -7.13
C GLU A 70 -2.79 -3.05 -5.77
N LEU A 71 -1.80 -2.20 -5.46
CA LEU A 71 -1.36 -2.00 -4.09
C LEU A 71 -2.48 -1.26 -3.37
N TYR A 72 -3.34 -2.02 -2.71
CA TYR A 72 -4.61 -1.47 -2.24
C TYR A 72 -4.45 -0.64 -0.99
N ALA A 73 -3.69 -1.14 -0.03
CA ALA A 73 -3.34 -0.38 1.17
C ALA A 73 -1.95 -0.76 1.63
N MET A 74 -1.22 0.22 2.14
CA MET A 74 0.12 0.06 2.64
C MET A 74 0.38 1.11 3.70
N GLY A 75 1.03 0.71 4.79
CA GLY A 75 1.46 1.64 5.83
C GLY A 75 2.68 1.12 6.54
N VAL A 76 3.54 2.04 6.97
CA VAL A 76 4.71 1.75 7.79
C VAL A 76 4.71 2.77 8.94
N LEU A 77 4.88 2.31 10.17
CA LEU A 77 4.96 3.20 11.33
C LEU A 77 6.05 4.25 11.12
N LYS A 78 5.81 5.49 11.56
CA LYS A 78 6.69 6.63 11.30
C LYS A 78 8.13 6.39 11.77
N GLU A 79 8.29 5.74 12.92
CA GLU A 79 9.60 5.44 13.50
C GLU A 79 10.44 4.51 12.63
N TYR A 80 9.79 3.81 11.71
CA TYR A 80 10.43 2.86 10.80
C TYR A 80 10.51 3.37 9.36
N HIS A 81 10.14 4.64 9.12
CA HIS A 81 10.29 5.23 7.79
C HIS A 81 11.78 5.31 7.41
N ARG A 82 12.06 5.14 6.13
CA ARG A 82 13.42 5.19 5.54
C ARG A 82 14.36 4.06 6.00
N LEU A 83 13.82 3.00 6.59
CA LEU A 83 14.60 1.81 6.98
C LEU A 83 14.42 0.66 6.00
N GLY A 84 13.80 0.91 4.85
CA GLY A 84 13.64 -0.10 3.81
C GLY A 84 12.42 -1.01 3.95
N ALA A 85 11.56 -0.79 4.95
CA ALA A 85 10.38 -1.64 5.18
C ALA A 85 9.41 -1.59 4.00
N GLY A 86 9.09 -0.40 3.50
CA GLY A 86 8.20 -0.23 2.37
C GLY A 86 8.72 -0.90 1.11
N LYS A 87 10.00 -0.74 0.84
CA LYS A 87 10.66 -1.38 -0.31
C LYS A 87 10.62 -2.90 -0.20
N ALA A 88 10.86 -3.44 0.99
CA ALA A 88 10.84 -4.88 1.23
C ALA A 88 9.43 -5.46 1.10
N LEU A 89 8.42 -4.76 1.60
CA LEU A 89 7.02 -5.13 1.43
C LEU A 89 6.64 -5.15 -0.05
N PHE A 90 7.04 -4.12 -0.79
CA PHE A 90 6.78 -4.06 -2.23
C PHE A 90 7.46 -5.21 -2.97
N ALA A 91 8.70 -5.53 -2.62
CA ALA A 91 9.43 -6.63 -3.26
C ALA A 91 8.68 -7.96 -3.10
N ALA A 92 8.08 -8.21 -1.94
CA ALA A 92 7.27 -9.41 -1.71
C ALA A 92 6.00 -9.43 -2.59
N ALA A 93 5.30 -8.31 -2.68
CA ALA A 93 4.12 -8.18 -3.53
C ALA A 93 4.48 -8.31 -5.02
N TYR A 94 5.60 -7.73 -5.43
CA TYR A 94 6.08 -7.83 -6.81
C TYR A 94 6.38 -9.29 -7.18
N GLU A 95 7.05 -10.02 -6.31
CA GLU A 95 7.35 -11.43 -6.55
C GLU A 95 6.07 -12.27 -6.63
N TYR A 96 5.08 -11.98 -5.80
CA TYR A 96 3.77 -12.62 -5.90
C TYR A 96 3.14 -12.34 -7.27
N ALA A 97 3.16 -11.10 -7.72
CA ALA A 97 2.61 -10.72 -9.02
C ALA A 97 3.32 -11.46 -10.16
N ARG A 98 4.64 -11.50 -10.11
CA ARG A 98 5.47 -12.19 -11.10
C ARG A 98 5.15 -13.70 -11.14
N ALA A 99 5.12 -14.33 -9.97
CA ALA A 99 4.90 -15.77 -9.85
C ALA A 99 3.49 -16.20 -10.30
N ASN A 100 2.52 -15.29 -10.21
CA ASN A 100 1.12 -15.57 -10.57
C ASN A 100 0.73 -15.02 -11.96
N GLY A 101 1.69 -14.56 -12.75
CA GLY A 101 1.48 -14.19 -14.14
C GLY A 101 0.81 -12.85 -14.38
N TYR A 102 0.82 -11.94 -13.39
CA TYR A 102 0.30 -10.60 -13.58
C TYR A 102 1.27 -9.76 -14.41
N CYS A 103 0.73 -8.85 -15.21
CA CYS A 103 1.51 -8.01 -16.11
C CYS A 103 1.78 -6.62 -15.50
N PHE A 104 0.91 -6.15 -14.62
CA PHE A 104 0.95 -4.79 -14.10
C PHE A 104 0.61 -4.74 -12.62
N ILE A 105 1.22 -3.77 -11.93
CA ILE A 105 0.79 -3.36 -10.60
C ILE A 105 0.45 -1.88 -10.69
N GLN A 106 -0.73 -1.49 -10.21
CA GLN A 106 -1.13 -0.09 -10.10
C GLN A 106 -1.21 0.33 -8.65
N VAL A 107 -1.13 1.63 -8.41
CA VAL A 107 -1.37 2.24 -7.10
C VAL A 107 -2.05 3.59 -7.30
N LYS A 108 -2.96 3.91 -6.39
CA LYS A 108 -3.69 5.19 -6.38
C LYS A 108 -3.24 6.01 -5.18
N THR A 109 -2.94 7.27 -5.39
CA THR A 109 -2.55 8.18 -4.32
C THR A 109 -2.99 9.60 -4.65
N VAL A 110 -2.98 10.48 -3.65
CA VAL A 110 -3.29 11.89 -3.88
C VAL A 110 -2.17 12.51 -4.72
N GLN A 111 -2.56 13.29 -5.72
CA GLN A 111 -1.64 13.94 -6.65
C GLN A 111 -0.54 14.72 -5.93
N MET A 112 0.66 14.69 -6.51
CA MET A 112 1.81 15.49 -6.07
C MET A 112 1.44 16.98 -6.01
N GLY A 113 1.92 17.67 -4.99
CA GLY A 113 1.74 19.12 -4.85
C GLY A 113 0.54 19.53 -4.00
N LYS A 114 -0.21 18.59 -3.42
CA LYS A 114 -1.37 18.91 -2.57
C LYS A 114 -1.06 18.85 -1.07
N TYR A 115 -0.33 17.84 -0.64
CA TYR A 115 0.03 17.62 0.77
C TYR A 115 1.45 17.09 0.86
N ALA A 116 2.24 17.63 1.79
CA ALA A 116 3.65 17.25 1.97
C ALA A 116 3.82 15.74 2.22
N ASP A 117 2.93 15.14 3.00
CA ASP A 117 3.01 13.71 3.31
C ASP A 117 2.75 12.84 2.08
N TYR A 118 1.79 13.23 1.24
CA TYR A 118 1.51 12.53 -0.01
C TYR A 118 2.58 12.79 -1.07
N ASP A 119 3.26 13.94 -1.02
CA ASP A 119 4.41 14.18 -1.89
C ASP A 119 5.52 13.16 -1.65
N LYS A 120 5.79 12.84 -0.40
CA LYS A 120 6.75 11.78 -0.03
C LYS A 120 6.31 10.42 -0.55
N THR A 121 5.01 10.13 -0.45
CA THR A 121 4.43 8.90 -0.97
C THR A 121 4.58 8.79 -2.48
N ASN A 122 4.30 9.86 -3.21
CA ASN A 122 4.50 9.91 -4.66
C ASN A 122 5.97 9.62 -5.03
N LEU A 123 6.91 10.26 -4.34
CA LEU A 123 8.34 10.04 -4.58
C LEU A 123 8.74 8.59 -4.27
N PHE A 124 8.16 8.01 -3.25
CA PHE A 124 8.39 6.62 -2.89
C PHE A 124 7.99 5.68 -4.04
N TYR A 125 6.78 5.84 -4.59
CA TYR A 125 6.33 5.02 -5.70
C TYR A 125 7.20 5.21 -6.95
N LYS A 126 7.61 6.44 -7.24
CA LYS A 126 8.54 6.71 -8.35
C LYS A 126 9.87 5.99 -8.13
N SER A 127 10.37 5.95 -6.89
CA SER A 127 11.62 5.26 -6.56
C SER A 127 11.53 3.74 -6.75
N LEU A 128 10.33 3.17 -6.67
CA LEU A 128 10.08 1.75 -6.92
C LEU A 128 9.89 1.43 -8.41
N GLY A 129 10.02 2.41 -9.29
CA GLY A 129 9.88 2.21 -10.73
C GLY A 129 8.47 2.42 -11.27
N PHE A 130 7.56 2.92 -10.45
CA PHE A 130 6.22 3.30 -10.91
C PHE A 130 6.28 4.55 -11.77
N ARG A 131 5.43 4.62 -12.76
CA ARG A 131 5.27 5.76 -13.65
C ARG A 131 3.84 6.27 -13.59
N GLU A 132 3.66 7.58 -13.80
CA GLU A 132 2.33 8.18 -13.88
C GLU A 132 1.56 7.56 -15.02
N PHE A 133 0.35 7.11 -14.75
CA PHE A 133 -0.53 6.51 -15.75
C PHE A 133 -1.65 7.47 -16.11
N GLU A 134 -2.44 7.89 -15.12
CA GLU A 134 -3.57 8.80 -15.36
C GLU A 134 -3.94 9.54 -14.09
N LEU A 135 -4.41 10.78 -14.26
CA LEU A 135 -4.96 11.59 -13.16
C LEU A 135 -6.47 11.63 -13.29
N PHE A 136 -7.17 11.29 -12.20
CA PHE A 136 -8.61 11.41 -12.10
C PHE A 136 -8.95 12.54 -11.13
N PRO A 137 -9.31 13.74 -11.63
CA PRO A 137 -9.41 14.93 -10.77
C PRO A 137 -10.51 14.82 -9.70
N THR A 138 -11.55 14.05 -9.94
CA THR A 138 -12.73 13.99 -9.06
C THR A 138 -13.15 12.58 -8.68
N LEU A 139 -12.29 11.58 -8.85
CA LEU A 139 -12.62 10.20 -8.49
C LEU A 139 -12.97 10.09 -7.00
N TRP A 140 -12.17 10.70 -6.15
CA TRP A 140 -12.41 10.77 -4.70
C TRP A 140 -13.18 12.02 -4.33
N ASP A 141 -12.59 13.19 -4.57
CA ASP A 141 -13.22 14.50 -4.40
C ASP A 141 -12.32 15.56 -5.04
N GLU A 142 -12.83 16.80 -5.17
CA GLU A 142 -12.09 17.87 -5.84
C GLU A 142 -10.81 18.29 -5.13
N ARG A 143 -10.73 18.10 -3.81
CA ARG A 143 -9.56 18.48 -3.01
C ARG A 143 -8.45 17.44 -3.09
N ASN A 144 -8.81 16.20 -3.45
CA ASN A 144 -7.89 15.07 -3.48
C ASN A 144 -7.92 14.40 -4.85
N PRO A 145 -7.30 15.03 -5.87
CA PRO A 145 -7.17 14.41 -7.19
C PRO A 145 -6.44 13.07 -7.07
N CYS A 146 -6.95 12.04 -7.74
CA CYS A 146 -6.38 10.70 -7.69
C CYS A 146 -5.36 10.52 -8.81
N GLN A 147 -4.09 10.35 -8.44
CA GLN A 147 -3.03 9.97 -9.37
C GLN A 147 -2.89 8.46 -9.38
N ILE A 148 -3.01 7.86 -10.55
CA ILE A 148 -2.72 6.45 -10.74
C ILE A 148 -1.30 6.30 -11.26
N TYR A 149 -0.52 5.48 -10.58
CA TYR A 149 0.80 5.02 -11.02
C TYR A 149 0.71 3.57 -11.46
N VAL A 150 1.53 3.19 -12.41
CA VAL A 150 1.60 1.81 -12.90
C VAL A 150 3.05 1.38 -13.03
N ARG A 151 3.27 0.09 -12.79
CA ARG A 151 4.56 -0.56 -13.02
C ARG A 151 4.33 -1.88 -13.75
N ALA A 152 5.16 -2.13 -14.77
CA ALA A 152 5.17 -3.42 -15.45
C ALA A 152 5.80 -4.49 -14.56
N VAL A 153 5.26 -5.68 -14.62
CA VAL A 153 5.80 -6.88 -13.97
C VAL A 153 6.52 -7.69 -15.04
N LYS A 154 7.79 -7.98 -14.78
CA LYS A 154 8.67 -8.66 -15.75
C LYS A 154 9.05 -10.07 -15.32
#